data_2a8318ef2143819c0e0ae7eebf77e276
#
_entry.id   2a8318ef2143819c0e0ae7eebf77e276
#
_cell.length_a   1.000
_cell.length_b   1.000
_cell.length_c   1.000
_cell.angle_alpha   90.00
_cell.angle_beta   90.00
_cell.angle_gamma   90.00
#
_symmetry.space_group_name_H-M   'P 1'
#
loop_
_entity.id
_entity.type
_entity.pdbx_description
1 polymer ?
#
loop_
_entity_poly.entity_id
_entity_poly.type
_entity_poly.pdbx_seq_one_letter_code
_entity_poly.pdbx_strand_id
1 'polypeptide(L)'
;MAVINGKIKKVFYRGSSGFAIGLFHIDDGDIIGKTITVKGVLPGIREGVKCKLSGDFVIDEKYGRQFNVKNLIFDNDEIDEEGLYRMIFVVLTDAARNGNTFLFYEEVLNELRMRYGISQEMLDDTISQENSEKYEIVIDSSQVYGKRFYLEDIYNWELRACDNLKRLNQTAEIFNTEEVEIDFEKIESRMGIEFSKEQRDAVSGAVTNGVTVITGGPGTGKTTILRAVTMLLREMGYTVALAAPTGRAAKRIKESTGYRGYTIHRLLEASIDEKNDEVIFRRNEENPLEADAIIVDEASMIDVELMSRLLEACMDGTKLVLVGDVDQLPPVGPGSVLRDIIESEYIHTTLLKSIFRQAEESKIVVSAHEINRGEEPDLTYSEGDDLIFMPK
;
A
#
# COMPACT_ATOMS: atom_id res chain seq x y z
N MET A 1 29.45 17.01 -5.52
CA MET A 1 28.17 17.71 -5.53
C MET A 1 28.46 19.19 -5.76
N ALA A 2 28.05 19.78 -6.86
CA ALA A 2 28.25 21.18 -7.19
C ALA A 2 26.99 21.98 -6.81
N VAL A 3 27.17 23.28 -6.56
CA VAL A 3 26.09 24.22 -6.28
C VAL A 3 26.14 25.34 -7.30
N ILE A 4 25.00 25.68 -7.90
CA ILE A 4 24.87 26.78 -8.85
C ILE A 4 23.67 27.65 -8.45
N ASN A 5 23.84 28.97 -8.49
CA ASN A 5 22.80 29.96 -8.23
C ASN A 5 22.43 30.64 -9.53
N GLY A 6 21.16 30.96 -9.73
CA GLY A 6 20.75 31.63 -10.97
C GLY A 6 19.25 31.58 -11.18
N LYS A 7 18.84 31.65 -12.45
CA LYS A 7 17.42 31.68 -12.81
C LYS A 7 17.07 30.73 -13.95
N ILE A 8 15.85 30.22 -13.92
CA ILE A 8 15.28 29.44 -15.01
C ILE A 8 15.00 30.36 -16.20
N LYS A 9 15.62 30.08 -17.35
CA LYS A 9 15.40 30.82 -18.60
C LYS A 9 14.25 30.26 -19.41
N LYS A 10 14.09 28.93 -19.40
CA LYS A 10 13.05 28.24 -20.15
C LYS A 10 12.78 26.86 -19.54
N VAL A 11 11.54 26.45 -19.52
CA VAL A 11 11.12 25.10 -19.16
C VAL A 11 10.78 24.35 -20.46
N PHE A 12 11.46 23.25 -20.72
CA PHE A 12 11.27 22.41 -21.92
C PHE A 12 10.27 21.30 -21.69
N TYR A 13 10.27 20.73 -20.48
CA TYR A 13 9.41 19.62 -20.10
C TYR A 13 9.06 19.72 -18.61
N ARG A 14 7.83 19.34 -18.27
CA ARG A 14 7.34 19.20 -16.90
C ARG A 14 6.41 17.99 -16.84
N GLY A 15 6.77 17.02 -16.02
CA GLY A 15 5.95 15.82 -15.75
C GLY A 15 5.09 15.99 -14.49
N SER A 16 4.06 15.17 -14.36
CA SER A 16 3.17 15.13 -13.19
C SER A 16 3.90 14.80 -11.89
N SER A 17 4.95 13.98 -11.96
CA SER A 17 5.80 13.63 -10.80
C SER A 17 6.73 14.76 -10.30
N GLY A 18 6.56 16.00 -10.79
CA GLY A 18 7.48 17.12 -10.49
C GLY A 18 8.82 17.05 -11.21
N PHE A 19 9.09 16.01 -12.01
CA PHE A 19 10.29 15.95 -12.84
C PHE A 19 10.20 17.00 -13.94
N ALA A 20 11.29 17.77 -14.13
CA ALA A 20 11.35 18.77 -15.17
C ALA A 20 12.71 18.85 -15.84
N ILE A 21 12.71 19.40 -17.06
CA ILE A 21 13.90 19.72 -17.82
C ILE A 21 13.80 21.19 -18.23
N GLY A 22 14.83 21.96 -17.93
CA GLY A 22 14.84 23.40 -18.24
C GLY A 22 16.22 23.91 -18.58
N LEU A 23 16.27 25.16 -19.06
CA LEU A 23 17.48 25.92 -19.29
C LEU A 23 17.71 26.88 -18.12
N PHE A 24 18.84 26.75 -17.44
CA PHE A 24 19.21 27.53 -16.27
C PHE A 24 20.35 28.50 -16.61
N HIS A 25 20.18 29.76 -16.24
CA HIS A 25 21.23 30.76 -16.33
C HIS A 25 21.94 30.89 -15.00
N ILE A 26 23.26 30.78 -15.01
CA ILE A 26 24.07 30.75 -13.80
C ILE A 26 24.52 32.19 -13.52
N ASP A 27 24.10 32.71 -12.37
CA ASP A 27 24.42 34.08 -11.94
C ASP A 27 25.67 34.15 -11.05
N ASP A 28 26.07 33.01 -10.42
CA ASP A 28 27.21 32.95 -9.48
C ASP A 28 27.98 31.62 -9.60
N GLY A 29 29.30 31.65 -9.39
CA GLY A 29 30.21 30.49 -9.43
C GLY A 29 31.22 30.50 -10.58
N ASP A 30 31.96 29.40 -10.74
CA ASP A 30 33.04 29.26 -11.75
C ASP A 30 32.56 29.31 -13.22
N ILE A 31 31.27 29.37 -13.47
CA ILE A 31 30.63 29.31 -14.80
C ILE A 31 29.65 30.47 -14.99
N ILE A 32 29.92 31.62 -14.39
CA ILE A 32 29.08 32.82 -14.46
C ILE A 32 28.71 33.18 -15.92
N GLY A 33 27.45 33.55 -16.13
CA GLY A 33 26.95 34.05 -17.44
C GLY A 33 26.67 32.96 -18.47
N LYS A 34 26.86 31.67 -18.13
CA LYS A 34 26.54 30.56 -19.03
C LYS A 34 25.15 29.94 -18.71
N THR A 35 24.55 29.39 -19.74
CA THR A 35 23.33 28.63 -19.62
C THR A 35 23.64 27.12 -19.64
N ILE A 36 22.94 26.37 -18.83
CA ILE A 36 23.06 24.91 -18.80
C ILE A 36 21.67 24.26 -18.74
N THR A 37 21.54 23.11 -19.37
CA THR A 37 20.34 22.29 -19.22
C THR A 37 20.35 21.63 -17.84
N VAL A 38 19.30 21.86 -17.07
CA VAL A 38 19.07 21.24 -15.76
C VAL A 38 17.96 20.22 -15.88
N LYS A 39 18.10 19.08 -15.18
CA LYS A 39 17.06 18.04 -15.12
C LYS A 39 17.02 17.40 -13.74
N GLY A 40 15.81 17.06 -13.28
CA GLY A 40 15.58 16.46 -11.97
C GLY A 40 14.18 16.69 -11.47
N VAL A 41 13.93 16.36 -10.22
CA VAL A 41 12.67 16.73 -9.54
C VAL A 41 12.77 18.21 -9.18
N LEU A 42 12.03 19.03 -9.92
CA LEU A 42 12.10 20.49 -9.87
C LEU A 42 10.67 21.06 -9.76
N PRO A 43 9.95 20.76 -8.67
CA PRO A 43 8.59 21.25 -8.48
C PRO A 43 8.56 22.78 -8.46
N GLY A 44 7.52 23.37 -8.99
CA GLY A 44 7.32 24.82 -8.98
C GLY A 44 8.27 25.64 -9.86
N ILE A 45 9.15 25.03 -10.67
CA ILE A 45 9.98 25.82 -11.59
C ILE A 45 9.16 26.47 -12.71
N ARG A 46 9.42 27.72 -12.99
CA ARG A 46 8.89 28.50 -14.13
C ARG A 46 9.95 29.47 -14.69
N GLU A 47 9.68 29.97 -15.86
CA GLU A 47 10.59 30.97 -16.48
C GLU A 47 10.72 32.20 -15.59
N GLY A 48 11.96 32.67 -15.41
CA GLY A 48 12.29 33.82 -14.57
C GLY A 48 12.62 33.52 -13.12
N VAL A 49 12.17 32.38 -12.57
CA VAL A 49 12.35 32.01 -11.15
C VAL A 49 13.84 31.90 -10.82
N LYS A 50 14.24 32.56 -9.74
CA LYS A 50 15.58 32.46 -9.15
C LYS A 50 15.59 31.35 -8.12
N CYS A 51 16.63 30.53 -8.21
CA CYS A 51 16.81 29.41 -7.28
C CYS A 51 18.26 28.97 -7.20
N LYS A 52 18.55 28.25 -6.13
CA LYS A 52 19.82 27.56 -5.89
C LYS A 52 19.63 26.08 -6.17
N LEU A 53 20.46 25.55 -7.08
CA LEU A 53 20.45 24.15 -7.46
C LEU A 53 21.72 23.47 -6.95
N SER A 54 21.57 22.30 -6.34
CA SER A 54 22.69 21.44 -6.01
C SER A 54 22.57 20.08 -6.69
N GLY A 55 23.69 19.58 -7.22
CA GLY A 55 23.69 18.35 -8.00
C GLY A 55 25.04 18.02 -8.63
N ASP A 56 24.99 17.27 -9.71
CA ASP A 56 26.20 16.84 -10.42
C ASP A 56 26.14 17.19 -11.91
N PHE A 57 27.29 17.65 -12.44
CA PHE A 57 27.44 17.82 -13.87
C PHE A 57 27.58 16.45 -14.52
N VAL A 58 26.82 16.21 -15.57
CA VAL A 58 26.87 14.98 -16.38
C VAL A 58 27.05 15.34 -17.85
N ILE A 59 27.65 14.46 -18.61
CA ILE A 59 27.80 14.59 -20.06
C ILE A 59 26.81 13.59 -20.70
N ASP A 60 25.82 14.12 -21.39
CA ASP A 60 24.90 13.33 -22.20
C ASP A 60 25.43 13.22 -23.63
N GLU A 61 25.44 12.04 -24.21
CA GLU A 61 26.01 11.82 -25.55
C GLU A 61 25.29 12.61 -26.63
N LYS A 62 23.99 12.86 -26.49
CA LYS A 62 23.15 13.55 -27.46
C LYS A 62 22.98 15.05 -27.17
N TYR A 63 22.91 15.42 -25.90
CA TYR A 63 22.56 16.78 -25.46
C TYR A 63 23.71 17.52 -24.78
N GLY A 64 24.90 16.93 -24.73
CA GLY A 64 26.09 17.55 -24.17
C GLY A 64 26.08 17.66 -22.63
N ARG A 65 26.71 18.73 -22.12
CA ARG A 65 26.86 18.95 -20.68
C ARG A 65 25.53 19.39 -20.06
N GLN A 66 25.05 18.64 -19.07
CA GLN A 66 23.83 18.88 -18.32
C GLN A 66 24.12 18.90 -16.82
N PHE A 67 23.16 19.39 -16.03
CA PHE A 67 23.22 19.37 -14.57
C PHE A 67 22.06 18.56 -14.02
N ASN A 68 22.36 17.41 -13.41
CA ASN A 68 21.39 16.59 -12.71
C ASN A 68 21.18 17.18 -11.32
N VAL A 69 20.00 17.77 -11.11
CA VAL A 69 19.63 18.40 -9.85
C VAL A 69 19.23 17.33 -8.84
N LYS A 70 19.81 17.43 -7.63
CA LYS A 70 19.48 16.61 -6.47
C LYS A 70 18.70 17.39 -5.42
N ASN A 71 18.95 18.72 -5.35
CA ASN A 71 18.23 19.58 -4.42
C ASN A 71 17.99 20.95 -5.06
N LEU A 72 16.86 21.55 -4.73
CA LEU A 72 16.36 22.84 -5.23
C LEU A 72 15.93 23.67 -4.02
N ILE A 73 16.44 24.91 -3.93
CA ILE A 73 16.03 25.88 -2.91
C ILE A 73 15.64 27.15 -3.66
N PHE A 74 14.46 27.67 -3.40
CA PHE A 74 13.98 28.91 -3.96
C PHE A 74 14.38 30.12 -3.11
N ASP A 75 14.45 31.30 -3.72
CA ASP A 75 14.30 32.55 -2.99
C ASP A 75 12.82 32.69 -2.58
N ASN A 76 12.52 32.91 -1.30
CA ASN A 76 11.16 32.90 -0.76
C ASN A 76 10.21 33.87 -1.49
N ASP A 77 10.70 35.00 -1.98
CA ASP A 77 9.91 36.00 -2.72
C ASP A 77 9.52 35.58 -4.16
N GLU A 78 9.99 34.41 -4.61
CA GLU A 78 9.78 33.92 -5.98
C GLU A 78 8.82 32.71 -6.06
N ILE A 79 8.32 32.25 -4.92
CA ILE A 79 7.41 31.08 -4.86
C ILE A 79 5.97 31.58 -4.96
N ASP A 80 5.26 31.14 -5.99
CA ASP A 80 3.82 31.32 -6.11
C ASP A 80 3.05 30.13 -5.51
N GLU A 81 1.75 30.30 -5.41
CA GLU A 81 0.82 29.28 -4.91
C GLU A 81 0.98 27.94 -5.64
N GLU A 82 0.99 27.95 -6.97
CA GLU A 82 1.18 26.74 -7.78
C GLU A 82 2.50 26.04 -7.43
N GLY A 83 3.56 26.80 -7.26
CA GLY A 83 4.88 26.27 -6.89
C GLY A 83 4.85 25.56 -5.54
N LEU A 84 4.19 26.14 -4.54
CA LEU A 84 4.09 25.55 -3.21
C LEU A 84 3.29 24.24 -3.24
N TYR A 85 2.11 24.23 -3.89
CA TYR A 85 1.32 22.99 -4.00
C TYR A 85 2.06 21.87 -4.75
N ARG A 86 2.84 22.21 -5.78
CA ARG A 86 3.70 21.23 -6.46
C ARG A 86 4.80 20.66 -5.56
N MET A 87 5.35 21.46 -4.64
CA MET A 87 6.31 20.97 -3.64
C MET A 87 5.63 20.03 -2.64
N ILE A 88 4.42 20.39 -2.16
CA ILE A 88 3.62 19.52 -1.30
C ILE A 88 3.33 18.21 -2.02
N PHE A 89 2.90 18.25 -3.28
CA PHE A 89 2.63 17.03 -4.07
C PHE A 89 3.84 16.10 -4.17
N VAL A 90 5.04 16.66 -4.38
CA VAL A 90 6.28 15.86 -4.42
C VAL A 90 6.58 15.24 -3.05
N VAL A 91 6.42 16.00 -1.97
CA VAL A 91 6.61 15.49 -0.60
C VAL A 91 5.65 14.33 -0.32
N LEU A 92 4.37 14.48 -0.67
CA LEU A 92 3.36 13.44 -0.49
C LEU A 92 3.61 12.22 -1.39
N THR A 93 4.07 12.43 -2.62
CA THR A 93 4.43 11.32 -3.53
C THR A 93 5.60 10.50 -2.96
N ASP A 94 6.60 11.15 -2.39
CA ASP A 94 7.72 10.46 -1.75
C ASP A 94 7.27 9.74 -0.48
N ALA A 95 6.37 10.33 0.31
CA ALA A 95 5.77 9.69 1.47
C ALA A 95 4.96 8.44 1.09
N ALA A 96 4.18 8.51 0.00
CA ALA A 96 3.42 7.37 -0.53
C ALA A 96 4.34 6.22 -0.98
N ARG A 97 5.46 6.51 -1.62
CA ARG A 97 6.48 5.50 -1.96
C ARG A 97 7.10 4.82 -0.73
N ASN A 98 7.07 5.49 0.41
CA ASN A 98 7.51 4.94 1.69
C ASN A 98 6.36 4.29 2.50
N GLY A 99 5.20 4.09 1.89
CA GLY A 99 4.06 3.37 2.47
C GLY A 99 3.05 4.25 3.20
N ASN A 100 3.26 5.59 3.28
CA ASN A 100 2.34 6.48 3.95
C ASN A 100 1.16 6.85 3.04
N THR A 101 -0.05 6.91 3.57
CA THR A 101 -1.23 7.40 2.86
C THR A 101 -1.41 8.90 3.01
N PHE A 102 -0.92 9.47 4.11
CA PHE A 102 -0.95 10.89 4.40
C PHE A 102 0.29 11.33 5.20
N LEU A 103 0.47 12.65 5.32
CA LEU A 103 1.37 13.26 6.29
C LEU A 103 0.61 14.27 7.15
N PHE A 104 1.01 14.39 8.40
CA PHE A 104 0.53 15.46 9.26
C PHE A 104 1.13 16.82 8.84
N TYR A 105 0.45 17.91 9.20
CA TYR A 105 0.91 19.28 8.92
C TYR A 105 2.39 19.51 9.28
N GLU A 106 2.80 19.09 10.49
CA GLU A 106 4.17 19.29 10.96
C GLU A 106 5.20 18.51 10.14
N GLU A 107 4.83 17.33 9.65
CA GLU A 107 5.70 16.51 8.79
C GLU A 107 5.87 17.17 7.42
N VAL A 108 4.76 17.65 6.82
CA VAL A 108 4.80 18.40 5.55
C VAL A 108 5.65 19.65 5.71
N LEU A 109 5.42 20.45 6.76
CA LEU A 109 6.19 21.67 7.02
C LEU A 109 7.68 21.39 7.18
N ASN A 110 8.05 20.33 7.92
CA ASN A 110 9.44 19.95 8.11
C ASN A 110 10.11 19.54 6.79
N GLU A 111 9.44 18.72 5.97
CA GLU A 111 9.95 18.32 4.66
C GLU A 111 10.11 19.52 3.71
N LEU A 112 9.12 20.42 3.67
CA LEU A 112 9.17 21.63 2.86
C LEU A 112 10.29 22.56 3.31
N ARG A 113 10.47 22.72 4.63
CA ARG A 113 11.54 23.55 5.19
C ARG A 113 12.93 22.98 4.85
N MET A 114 13.10 21.67 5.03
CA MET A 114 14.38 21.00 4.79
C MET A 114 14.76 20.96 3.32
N ARG A 115 13.79 20.69 2.45
CA ARG A 115 14.07 20.51 1.01
C ARG A 115 14.10 21.84 0.25
N TYR A 116 13.21 22.76 0.61
CA TYR A 116 12.93 23.95 -0.22
C TYR A 116 13.09 25.29 0.53
N GLY A 117 13.28 25.26 1.86
CA GLY A 117 13.43 26.47 2.67
C GLY A 117 12.11 27.18 2.97
N ILE A 118 10.95 26.51 2.81
CA ILE A 118 9.63 27.09 3.04
C ILE A 118 9.43 27.41 4.53
N SER A 119 8.95 28.61 4.83
CA SER A 119 8.59 29.00 6.20
C SER A 119 7.17 28.54 6.56
N GLN A 120 6.89 28.49 7.83
CA GLN A 120 5.54 28.20 8.32
C GLN A 120 4.53 29.26 7.87
N GLU A 121 4.89 30.53 7.97
CA GLU A 121 4.06 31.66 7.56
C GLU A 121 3.65 31.55 6.09
N MET A 122 4.60 31.24 5.20
CA MET A 122 4.33 31.03 3.78
C MET A 122 3.37 29.86 3.55
N LEU A 123 3.54 28.74 4.27
CA LEU A 123 2.65 27.60 4.15
C LEU A 123 1.24 27.97 4.61
N ASP A 124 1.10 28.59 5.79
CA ASP A 124 -0.19 28.95 6.38
C ASP A 124 -0.97 29.98 5.55
N ASP A 125 -0.26 30.96 4.95
CA ASP A 125 -0.87 31.98 4.11
C ASP A 125 -1.35 31.44 2.74
N THR A 126 -0.74 30.35 2.26
CA THR A 126 -1.02 29.83 0.92
C THR A 126 -2.02 28.69 0.93
N ILE A 127 -2.00 27.82 1.95
CA ILE A 127 -2.86 26.64 1.95
C ILE A 127 -4.33 26.99 2.24
N SER A 128 -5.21 26.62 1.32
CA SER A 128 -6.66 26.64 1.51
C SER A 128 -7.26 25.35 0.95
N GLN A 129 -8.41 24.93 1.48
CA GLN A 129 -9.09 23.72 1.01
C GLN A 129 -9.55 23.88 -0.44
N GLU A 130 -10.04 25.04 -0.83
CA GLU A 130 -10.51 25.35 -2.19
C GLU A 130 -9.38 25.25 -3.22
N ASN A 131 -8.19 25.72 -2.88
CA ASN A 131 -7.05 25.69 -3.80
C ASN A 131 -6.36 24.33 -3.85
N SER A 132 -6.40 23.54 -2.77
CA SER A 132 -5.72 22.23 -2.71
C SER A 132 -6.29 21.22 -3.71
N GLU A 133 -7.60 21.20 -3.90
CA GLU A 133 -8.29 20.32 -4.85
C GLU A 133 -7.82 20.54 -6.31
N LYS A 134 -7.54 21.78 -6.68
CA LYS A 134 -6.99 22.12 -8.02
C LYS A 134 -5.64 21.46 -8.30
N TYR A 135 -4.92 21.09 -7.24
CA TYR A 135 -3.57 20.53 -7.33
C TYR A 135 -3.52 19.03 -6.90
N GLU A 136 -4.67 18.35 -6.90
CA GLU A 136 -4.77 16.93 -6.60
C GLU A 136 -4.29 16.60 -5.15
N ILE A 137 -4.52 17.54 -4.23
CA ILE A 137 -4.18 17.42 -2.82
C ILE A 137 -5.45 17.61 -1.99
N VAL A 138 -5.68 16.71 -1.05
CA VAL A 138 -6.76 16.82 -0.07
C VAL A 138 -6.17 17.22 1.28
N ILE A 139 -6.73 18.28 1.87
CA ILE A 139 -6.40 18.72 3.23
C ILE A 139 -7.58 18.37 4.13
N ASP A 140 -7.45 17.28 4.86
CA ASP A 140 -8.45 16.86 5.84
C ASP A 140 -8.11 17.43 7.22
N SER A 141 -9.08 18.11 7.82
CA SER A 141 -8.93 18.75 9.11
C SER A 141 -9.85 18.09 10.16
N SER A 142 -9.25 17.35 11.07
CA SER A 142 -9.94 16.71 12.18
C SER A 142 -9.68 17.45 13.48
N GLN A 143 -10.71 17.60 14.32
CA GLN A 143 -10.54 18.14 15.68
C GLN A 143 -9.68 17.23 16.57
N VAL A 144 -9.64 15.94 16.27
CA VAL A 144 -8.91 14.94 17.06
C VAL A 144 -7.47 14.76 16.55
N TYR A 145 -7.29 14.73 15.23
CA TYR A 145 -6.01 14.36 14.62
C TYR A 145 -5.27 15.53 13.95
N GLY A 146 -5.86 16.74 13.93
CA GLY A 146 -5.26 17.90 13.27
C GLY A 146 -5.40 17.87 11.74
N LYS A 147 -4.57 18.67 11.07
CA LYS A 147 -4.53 18.73 9.61
C LYS A 147 -3.69 17.59 9.03
N ARG A 148 -4.24 16.86 8.07
CA ARG A 148 -3.60 15.79 7.32
C ARG A 148 -3.63 16.12 5.83
N PHE A 149 -2.53 15.86 5.15
CA PHE A 149 -2.36 16.11 3.72
C PHE A 149 -2.28 14.78 2.99
N TYR A 150 -3.10 14.62 1.97
CA TYR A 150 -3.18 13.43 1.12
C TYR A 150 -2.93 13.80 -0.34
N LEU A 151 -2.43 12.84 -1.12
CA LEU A 151 -2.71 12.82 -2.55
C LEU A 151 -4.18 12.45 -2.76
N GLU A 152 -4.87 13.13 -3.66
CA GLU A 152 -6.31 12.97 -3.89
C GLU A 152 -6.70 11.53 -4.21
N ASP A 153 -5.93 10.86 -5.08
CA ASP A 153 -6.19 9.46 -5.43
C ASP A 153 -6.13 8.54 -4.20
N ILE A 154 -5.10 8.70 -3.35
CA ILE A 154 -4.94 7.88 -2.14
C ILE A 154 -6.08 8.11 -1.15
N TYR A 155 -6.48 9.37 -0.95
CA TYR A 155 -7.64 9.72 -0.11
C TYR A 155 -8.91 9.05 -0.62
N ASN A 156 -9.16 9.12 -1.93
CA ASN A 156 -10.31 8.50 -2.55
C ASN A 156 -10.29 6.97 -2.45
N TRP A 157 -9.12 6.33 -2.58
CA TRP A 157 -9.00 4.88 -2.38
C TRP A 157 -9.28 4.46 -0.94
N GLU A 158 -8.82 5.21 0.06
CA GLU A 158 -9.16 4.95 1.47
C GLU A 158 -10.66 5.05 1.73
N LEU A 159 -11.30 6.13 1.25
CA LEU A 159 -12.74 6.31 1.41
C LEU A 159 -13.53 5.18 0.76
N ARG A 160 -13.24 4.88 -0.51
CA ARG A 160 -13.91 3.82 -1.25
C ARG A 160 -13.71 2.44 -0.61
N ALA A 161 -12.49 2.15 -0.17
CA ALA A 161 -12.20 0.90 0.53
C ALA A 161 -13.02 0.79 1.82
N CYS A 162 -13.08 1.85 2.63
CA CYS A 162 -13.87 1.90 3.85
C CYS A 162 -15.37 1.71 3.60
N ASP A 163 -15.93 2.44 2.63
CA ASP A 163 -17.36 2.39 2.33
C ASP A 163 -17.76 1.03 1.75
N ASN A 164 -16.94 0.47 0.86
CA ASN A 164 -17.19 -0.86 0.30
C ASN A 164 -17.03 -1.99 1.32
N LEU A 165 -16.07 -1.89 2.26
CA LEU A 165 -15.98 -2.85 3.37
C LEU A 165 -17.25 -2.83 4.23
N LYS A 166 -17.76 -1.64 4.58
CA LYS A 166 -19.02 -1.49 5.31
C LYS A 166 -20.18 -2.08 4.52
N ARG A 167 -20.28 -1.76 3.23
CA ARG A 167 -21.31 -2.27 2.31
C ARG A 167 -21.32 -3.80 2.29
N LEU A 168 -20.18 -4.43 2.05
CA LEU A 168 -20.07 -5.89 2.01
C LEU A 168 -20.40 -6.53 3.37
N ASN A 169 -19.95 -5.92 4.47
CA ASN A 169 -20.21 -6.45 5.81
C ASN A 169 -21.71 -6.36 6.19
N GLN A 170 -22.44 -5.41 5.61
CA GLN A 170 -23.87 -5.20 5.88
C GLN A 170 -24.80 -5.93 4.92
N THR A 171 -24.38 -6.15 3.67
CA THR A 171 -25.22 -6.72 2.61
C THR A 171 -25.10 -8.24 2.47
N ALA A 172 -23.99 -8.81 2.94
CA ALA A 172 -23.81 -10.27 2.89
C ALA A 172 -24.84 -10.98 3.78
N GLU A 173 -25.29 -12.13 3.33
CA GLU A 173 -26.17 -12.99 4.10
C GLU A 173 -25.47 -13.40 5.39
N ILE A 174 -26.00 -12.90 6.51
CA ILE A 174 -25.51 -13.22 7.85
C ILE A 174 -26.31 -14.43 8.34
N PHE A 175 -25.66 -15.57 8.48
CA PHE A 175 -26.26 -16.72 9.11
C PHE A 175 -26.07 -16.60 10.62
N ASN A 176 -27.17 -16.78 11.37
CA ASN A 176 -27.03 -17.02 12.80
C ASN A 176 -26.25 -18.31 13.02
N THR A 177 -25.30 -18.30 13.96
CA THR A 177 -24.53 -19.48 14.33
C THR A 177 -25.43 -20.68 14.75
N GLU A 178 -26.67 -20.42 15.16
CA GLU A 178 -27.69 -21.43 15.47
C GLU A 178 -28.38 -21.99 14.22
N GLU A 179 -28.31 -21.31 13.07
CA GLU A 179 -28.94 -21.72 11.81
C GLU A 179 -28.00 -22.52 10.91
N VAL A 180 -26.67 -22.33 11.07
CA VAL A 180 -25.64 -23.07 10.33
C VAL A 180 -24.91 -24.02 11.26
N GLU A 181 -25.39 -25.25 11.32
CA GLU A 181 -24.68 -26.32 12.01
C GLU A 181 -23.50 -26.78 11.15
N ILE A 182 -22.29 -26.25 11.50
CA ILE A 182 -21.05 -26.68 10.83
C ILE A 182 -20.62 -28.04 11.43
N ASP A 183 -20.69 -29.06 10.60
CA ASP A 183 -20.21 -30.39 10.97
C ASP A 183 -18.68 -30.43 10.89
N PHE A 184 -18.03 -29.97 11.97
CA PHE A 184 -16.58 -29.97 12.07
C PHE A 184 -15.98 -31.37 12.02
N GLU A 185 -16.63 -32.38 12.59
CA GLU A 185 -16.14 -33.78 12.59
C GLU A 185 -16.03 -34.30 11.16
N LYS A 186 -17.00 -33.99 10.32
CA LYS A 186 -16.98 -34.34 8.89
C LYS A 186 -15.86 -33.64 8.14
N ILE A 187 -15.65 -32.34 8.38
CA ILE A 187 -14.59 -31.57 7.73
C ILE A 187 -13.22 -32.07 8.16
N GLU A 188 -13.01 -32.25 9.46
CA GLU A 188 -11.77 -32.74 10.05
C GLU A 188 -11.43 -34.15 9.53
N SER A 189 -12.41 -35.03 9.49
CA SER A 189 -12.24 -36.38 8.93
C SER A 189 -11.82 -36.36 7.45
N ARG A 190 -12.42 -35.50 6.64
CA ARG A 190 -12.09 -35.38 5.21
C ARG A 190 -10.72 -34.75 4.98
N MET A 191 -10.30 -33.84 5.86
CA MET A 191 -9.00 -33.19 5.78
C MET A 191 -7.88 -33.98 6.44
N GLY A 192 -8.22 -34.96 7.31
CA GLY A 192 -7.27 -35.73 8.07
C GLY A 192 -6.60 -34.96 9.20
N ILE A 193 -7.29 -33.98 9.80
CA ILE A 193 -6.77 -33.07 10.81
C ILE A 193 -7.82 -32.85 11.91
N GLU A 194 -7.39 -32.31 13.04
CA GLU A 194 -8.23 -31.78 14.09
C GLU A 194 -7.98 -30.27 14.23
N PHE A 195 -9.06 -29.47 14.26
CA PHE A 195 -8.96 -28.04 14.42
C PHE A 195 -8.82 -27.62 15.88
N SER A 196 -7.97 -26.65 16.16
CA SER A 196 -8.00 -25.92 17.42
C SER A 196 -9.30 -25.13 17.56
N LYS A 197 -9.61 -24.67 18.79
CA LYS A 197 -10.76 -23.81 19.01
C LYS A 197 -10.71 -22.54 18.13
N GLU A 198 -9.55 -21.87 18.09
CA GLU A 198 -9.36 -20.65 17.29
C GLU A 198 -9.57 -20.90 15.78
N GLN A 199 -9.20 -22.10 15.31
CA GLN A 199 -9.41 -22.47 13.90
C GLN A 199 -10.87 -22.77 13.61
N ARG A 200 -11.59 -23.40 14.51
CA ARG A 200 -13.05 -23.59 14.39
C ARG A 200 -13.76 -22.23 14.41
N ASP A 201 -13.34 -21.30 15.30
CA ASP A 201 -13.88 -19.95 15.35
C ASP A 201 -13.62 -19.18 14.03
N ALA A 202 -12.42 -19.33 13.44
CA ALA A 202 -12.09 -18.74 12.14
C ALA A 202 -12.95 -19.28 10.99
N VAL A 203 -13.17 -20.61 10.94
CA VAL A 203 -14.04 -21.23 9.92
C VAL A 203 -15.49 -20.78 10.11
N SER A 204 -15.98 -20.78 11.35
CA SER A 204 -17.34 -20.30 11.65
C SER A 204 -17.51 -18.82 11.29
N GLY A 205 -16.56 -17.98 11.68
CA GLY A 205 -16.58 -16.56 11.36
C GLY A 205 -16.64 -16.27 9.86
N ALA A 206 -15.87 -17.02 9.05
CA ALA A 206 -15.88 -16.88 7.60
C ALA A 206 -17.21 -17.22 6.93
N VAL A 207 -18.00 -18.10 7.56
CA VAL A 207 -19.33 -18.49 7.05
C VAL A 207 -20.42 -17.54 7.53
N THR A 208 -20.34 -17.12 8.80
CA THR A 208 -21.42 -16.36 9.45
C THR A 208 -21.36 -14.85 9.19
N ASN A 209 -20.20 -14.28 8.85
CA ASN A 209 -20.03 -12.85 8.60
C ASN A 209 -19.90 -12.51 7.10
N GLY A 210 -20.16 -11.26 6.76
CA GLY A 210 -19.98 -10.75 5.40
C GLY A 210 -18.50 -10.54 5.07
N VAL A 211 -17.78 -9.89 5.99
CA VAL A 211 -16.32 -9.70 5.88
C VAL A 211 -15.66 -10.32 7.11
N THR A 212 -14.61 -11.08 6.89
CA THR A 212 -13.85 -11.74 7.97
C THR A 212 -12.36 -11.62 7.72
N VAL A 213 -11.61 -11.31 8.77
CA VAL A 213 -10.15 -11.34 8.79
C VAL A 213 -9.67 -12.55 9.60
N ILE A 214 -8.73 -13.29 9.03
CA ILE A 214 -8.04 -14.41 9.68
C ILE A 214 -6.56 -14.09 9.69
N THR A 215 -6.00 -13.79 10.86
CA THR A 215 -4.59 -13.41 11.00
C THR A 215 -3.86 -14.33 11.97
N GLY A 216 -2.54 -14.38 11.83
CA GLY A 216 -1.67 -15.18 12.71
C GLY A 216 -0.29 -15.35 12.11
N GLY A 217 0.69 -15.67 12.93
CA GLY A 217 2.08 -15.86 12.52
C GLY A 217 2.32 -17.11 11.64
N PRO A 218 3.57 -17.37 11.28
CA PRO A 218 3.94 -18.56 10.54
C PRO A 218 3.63 -19.83 11.35
N GLY A 219 3.18 -20.89 10.67
CA GLY A 219 2.89 -22.19 11.30
C GLY A 219 1.57 -22.29 12.08
N THR A 220 0.72 -21.25 12.08
CA THR A 220 -0.58 -21.26 12.79
C THR A 220 -1.72 -21.92 12.01
N GLY A 221 -1.46 -22.38 10.77
CA GLY A 221 -2.44 -23.12 9.98
C GLY A 221 -3.37 -22.29 9.11
N LYS A 222 -3.02 -21.03 8.79
CA LYS A 222 -3.80 -20.18 7.88
C LYS A 222 -4.22 -20.89 6.58
N THR A 223 -3.28 -21.58 5.94
CA THR A 223 -3.52 -22.33 4.70
C THR A 223 -4.51 -23.49 4.90
N THR A 224 -4.49 -24.13 6.06
CA THR A 224 -5.42 -25.19 6.43
C THR A 224 -6.84 -24.66 6.56
N ILE A 225 -7.00 -23.49 7.20
CA ILE A 225 -8.28 -22.81 7.35
C ILE A 225 -8.80 -22.32 5.99
N LEU A 226 -7.93 -21.72 5.16
CA LEU A 226 -8.29 -21.30 3.80
C LEU A 226 -8.87 -22.47 3.01
N ARG A 227 -8.28 -23.67 3.11
CA ARG A 227 -8.78 -24.88 2.47
C ARG A 227 -10.15 -25.29 3.04
N ALA A 228 -10.31 -25.28 4.36
CA ALA A 228 -11.56 -25.64 5.03
C ALA A 228 -12.70 -24.69 4.65
N VAL A 229 -12.46 -23.38 4.73
CA VAL A 229 -13.45 -22.34 4.36
C VAL A 229 -13.83 -22.47 2.88
N THR A 230 -12.86 -22.66 1.98
CA THR A 230 -13.11 -22.87 0.56
C THR A 230 -14.01 -24.08 0.31
N MET A 231 -13.72 -25.20 0.97
CA MET A 231 -14.48 -26.42 0.83
C MET A 231 -15.91 -26.25 1.35
N LEU A 232 -16.06 -25.64 2.52
CA LEU A 232 -17.35 -25.43 3.16
C LEU A 232 -18.26 -24.50 2.36
N LEU A 233 -17.76 -23.32 1.95
CA LEU A 233 -18.54 -22.39 1.15
C LEU A 233 -19.00 -23.02 -0.18
N ARG A 234 -18.16 -23.83 -0.84
CA ARG A 234 -18.55 -24.56 -2.05
C ARG A 234 -19.59 -25.64 -1.78
N GLU A 235 -19.54 -26.35 -0.65
CA GLU A 235 -20.58 -27.30 -0.26
C GLU A 235 -21.91 -26.61 0.01
N MET A 236 -21.89 -25.38 0.49
CA MET A 236 -23.06 -24.52 0.65
C MET A 236 -23.58 -23.94 -0.69
N GLY A 237 -22.90 -24.21 -1.81
CA GLY A 237 -23.31 -23.79 -3.14
C GLY A 237 -22.72 -22.46 -3.62
N TYR A 238 -21.81 -21.83 -2.85
CA TYR A 238 -21.17 -20.57 -3.24
C TYR A 238 -20.18 -20.75 -4.40
N THR A 239 -20.20 -19.81 -5.34
CA THR A 239 -19.14 -19.63 -6.33
C THR A 239 -17.97 -18.90 -5.64
N VAL A 240 -16.88 -19.65 -5.36
CA VAL A 240 -15.73 -19.13 -4.60
C VAL A 240 -14.59 -18.77 -5.53
N ALA A 241 -14.15 -17.50 -5.51
CA ALA A 241 -12.93 -17.01 -6.11
C ALA A 241 -11.79 -16.97 -5.08
N LEU A 242 -10.63 -17.51 -5.47
CA LEU A 242 -9.42 -17.52 -4.64
C LEU A 242 -8.40 -16.58 -5.24
N ALA A 243 -7.89 -15.64 -4.44
CA ALA A 243 -6.96 -14.62 -4.89
C ALA A 243 -5.78 -14.43 -3.94
N ALA A 244 -4.72 -13.82 -4.46
CA ALA A 244 -3.56 -13.38 -3.69
C ALA A 244 -2.90 -12.17 -4.38
N PRO A 245 -2.13 -11.34 -3.66
CA PRO A 245 -1.45 -10.19 -4.27
C PRO A 245 -0.34 -10.61 -5.24
N THR A 246 0.30 -11.76 -5.03
CA THR A 246 1.45 -12.21 -5.83
C THR A 246 1.19 -13.52 -6.58
N GLY A 247 1.90 -13.72 -7.71
CA GLY A 247 1.81 -14.97 -8.48
C GLY A 247 2.29 -16.20 -7.70
N ARG A 248 3.28 -16.04 -6.82
CA ARG A 248 3.77 -17.13 -5.95
C ARG A 248 2.71 -17.55 -4.95
N ALA A 249 2.05 -16.61 -4.30
CA ALA A 249 0.97 -16.89 -3.36
C ALA A 249 -0.23 -17.52 -4.08
N ALA A 250 -0.63 -17.02 -5.25
CA ALA A 250 -1.69 -17.61 -6.07
C ALA A 250 -1.41 -19.07 -6.47
N LYS A 251 -0.14 -19.42 -6.73
CA LYS A 251 0.27 -20.80 -7.01
C LYS A 251 0.17 -21.67 -5.76
N ARG A 252 0.59 -21.17 -4.59
CA ARG A 252 0.46 -21.88 -3.30
C ARG A 252 -0.99 -22.22 -2.95
N ILE A 253 -1.93 -21.31 -3.24
CA ILE A 253 -3.37 -21.57 -3.06
C ILE A 253 -3.76 -22.87 -3.81
N LYS A 254 -3.35 -23.01 -5.08
CA LYS A 254 -3.65 -24.21 -5.87
C LYS A 254 -3.02 -25.47 -5.29
N GLU A 255 -1.79 -25.39 -4.80
CA GLU A 255 -1.06 -26.53 -4.22
C GLU A 255 -1.71 -27.01 -2.92
N SER A 256 -2.22 -26.07 -2.10
CA SER A 256 -2.79 -26.37 -0.79
C SER A 256 -4.26 -26.75 -0.82
N THR A 257 -5.06 -26.08 -1.67
CA THR A 257 -6.52 -26.28 -1.72
C THR A 257 -6.96 -27.24 -2.82
N GLY A 258 -6.14 -27.44 -3.85
CA GLY A 258 -6.52 -28.09 -5.09
C GLY A 258 -7.32 -27.22 -6.07
N TYR A 259 -7.75 -26.02 -5.66
CA TYR A 259 -8.49 -25.08 -6.47
C TYR A 259 -7.57 -24.03 -7.09
N ARG A 260 -7.97 -23.47 -8.24
CA ARG A 260 -7.17 -22.46 -8.92
C ARG A 260 -7.22 -21.13 -8.18
N GLY A 261 -6.05 -20.62 -7.76
CA GLY A 261 -5.87 -19.24 -7.30
C GLY A 261 -5.44 -18.30 -8.43
N TYR A 262 -5.80 -17.04 -8.32
CA TYR A 262 -5.43 -15.97 -9.24
C TYR A 262 -4.67 -14.88 -8.49
N THR A 263 -3.87 -14.07 -9.19
CA THR A 263 -3.48 -12.79 -8.61
C THR A 263 -4.69 -11.86 -8.62
N ILE A 264 -4.77 -10.94 -7.65
CA ILE A 264 -5.85 -9.93 -7.60
C ILE A 264 -5.91 -9.19 -8.94
N HIS A 265 -4.78 -8.74 -9.46
CA HIS A 265 -4.69 -8.09 -10.77
C HIS A 265 -5.32 -8.93 -11.89
N ARG A 266 -5.06 -10.24 -11.91
CA ARG A 266 -5.64 -11.15 -12.91
C ARG A 266 -7.13 -11.38 -12.67
N LEU A 267 -7.55 -11.46 -11.42
CA LEU A 267 -8.97 -11.57 -11.06
C LEU A 267 -9.75 -10.35 -11.54
N LEU A 268 -9.14 -9.16 -11.39
CA LEU A 268 -9.70 -7.89 -11.83
C LEU A 268 -9.47 -7.60 -13.33
N GLU A 269 -8.90 -8.53 -14.08
CA GLU A 269 -8.60 -8.37 -15.50
C GLU A 269 -7.78 -7.10 -15.81
N ALA A 270 -6.76 -6.86 -14.99
CA ALA A 270 -5.87 -5.71 -15.14
C ALA A 270 -5.13 -5.74 -16.49
N SER A 271 -5.09 -4.60 -17.16
CA SER A 271 -4.36 -4.39 -18.42
C SER A 271 -3.69 -3.00 -18.41
N ILE A 272 -2.64 -2.82 -19.19
CA ILE A 272 -1.99 -1.52 -19.35
C ILE A 272 -2.66 -0.78 -20.50
N ASP A 273 -3.06 0.47 -20.29
CA ASP A 273 -3.46 1.37 -21.36
C ASP A 273 -2.20 1.85 -22.12
N GLU A 274 -2.08 1.43 -23.38
CA GLU A 274 -0.92 1.78 -24.22
C GLU A 274 -0.76 3.30 -24.47
N LYS A 275 -1.80 4.11 -24.18
CA LYS A 275 -1.75 5.55 -24.40
C LYS A 275 -1.19 6.31 -23.21
N ASN A 276 -1.51 5.88 -22.00
CA ASN A 276 -1.21 6.62 -20.76
C ASN A 276 -0.22 5.89 -19.85
N ASP A 277 0.14 4.63 -20.19
CA ASP A 277 0.95 3.73 -19.35
C ASP A 277 0.33 3.47 -17.95
N GLU A 278 -1.02 3.59 -17.87
CA GLU A 278 -1.79 3.40 -16.65
C GLU A 278 -2.37 1.98 -16.58
N VAL A 279 -2.51 1.44 -15.37
CA VAL A 279 -3.17 0.16 -15.13
C VAL A 279 -4.68 0.36 -15.09
N ILE A 280 -5.39 -0.29 -16.03
CA ILE A 280 -6.86 -0.30 -16.05
C ILE A 280 -7.35 -1.64 -15.54
N PHE A 281 -8.32 -1.60 -14.62
CA PHE A 281 -9.03 -2.77 -14.11
C PHE A 281 -10.40 -2.88 -14.81
N ARG A 282 -10.63 -4.00 -15.52
CA ARG A 282 -11.89 -4.21 -16.26
C ARG A 282 -13.03 -4.69 -15.38
N ARG A 283 -12.71 -5.31 -14.22
CA ARG A 283 -13.68 -5.65 -13.19
C ARG A 283 -13.77 -4.48 -12.20
N ASN A 284 -14.97 -3.95 -12.04
CA ASN A 284 -15.31 -2.78 -11.23
C ASN A 284 -16.82 -2.80 -10.92
N GLU A 285 -17.37 -1.71 -10.42
CA GLU A 285 -18.80 -1.59 -10.09
C GLU A 285 -19.74 -1.82 -11.30
N GLU A 286 -19.33 -1.40 -12.51
CA GLU A 286 -20.12 -1.57 -13.74
C GLU A 286 -20.00 -2.98 -14.32
N ASN A 287 -18.92 -3.69 -14.03
CA ASN A 287 -18.64 -5.03 -14.49
C ASN A 287 -18.06 -5.88 -13.33
N PRO A 288 -18.88 -6.23 -12.32
CA PRO A 288 -18.41 -6.87 -11.11
C PRO A 288 -17.95 -8.31 -11.32
N LEU A 289 -17.30 -8.85 -10.29
CA LEU A 289 -16.89 -10.24 -10.22
C LEU A 289 -18.12 -11.15 -10.01
N GLU A 290 -18.22 -12.21 -10.79
CA GLU A 290 -19.28 -13.22 -10.67
C GLU A 290 -18.88 -14.26 -9.61
N ALA A 291 -18.74 -13.83 -8.34
CA ALA A 291 -18.37 -14.68 -7.23
C ALA A 291 -19.21 -14.35 -5.99
N ASP A 292 -19.78 -15.38 -5.36
CA ASP A 292 -20.53 -15.23 -4.11
C ASP A 292 -19.62 -15.06 -2.90
N ALA A 293 -18.37 -15.57 -3.01
CA ALA A 293 -17.35 -15.42 -1.99
C ALA A 293 -15.97 -15.23 -2.61
N ILE A 294 -15.19 -14.33 -2.03
CA ILE A 294 -13.81 -14.07 -2.40
C ILE A 294 -12.92 -14.32 -1.18
N ILE A 295 -11.93 -15.19 -1.34
CA ILE A 295 -10.94 -15.48 -0.29
C ILE A 295 -9.59 -14.99 -0.78
N VAL A 296 -8.97 -14.11 -0.02
CA VAL A 296 -7.66 -13.51 -0.35
C VAL A 296 -6.62 -14.00 0.64
N ASP A 297 -5.60 -14.70 0.14
CA ASP A 297 -4.42 -15.10 0.91
C ASP A 297 -3.32 -14.05 0.81
N GLU A 298 -2.43 -13.99 1.80
CA GLU A 298 -1.34 -13.01 1.93
C GLU A 298 -1.86 -11.56 1.89
N ALA A 299 -2.99 -11.29 2.54
CA ALA A 299 -3.67 -9.99 2.50
C ALA A 299 -2.84 -8.85 3.13
N SER A 300 -1.82 -9.14 3.94
CA SER A 300 -0.87 -8.16 4.47
C SER A 300 -0.06 -7.40 3.42
N MET A 301 0.02 -7.96 2.19
CA MET A 301 0.76 -7.35 1.08
C MET A 301 -0.12 -6.47 0.17
N ILE A 302 -1.39 -6.25 0.53
CA ILE A 302 -2.34 -5.46 -0.28
C ILE A 302 -2.28 -4.01 0.17
N ASP A 303 -1.95 -3.10 -0.75
CA ASP A 303 -2.01 -1.66 -0.54
C ASP A 303 -3.44 -1.11 -0.68
N VAL A 304 -3.61 0.17 -0.40
CA VAL A 304 -4.94 0.80 -0.39
C VAL A 304 -5.56 0.85 -1.79
N GLU A 305 -4.78 1.06 -2.85
CA GLU A 305 -5.29 1.06 -4.23
C GLU A 305 -5.85 -0.31 -4.59
N LEU A 306 -5.04 -1.35 -4.44
CA LEU A 306 -5.44 -2.71 -4.84
C LEU A 306 -6.63 -3.21 -4.02
N MET A 307 -6.73 -2.84 -2.74
CA MET A 307 -7.89 -3.14 -1.91
C MET A 307 -9.12 -2.40 -2.41
N SER A 308 -9.04 -1.09 -2.66
CA SER A 308 -10.15 -0.31 -3.20
C SER A 308 -10.69 -0.92 -4.49
N ARG A 309 -9.80 -1.23 -5.45
CA ARG A 309 -10.18 -1.86 -6.72
C ARG A 309 -10.83 -3.22 -6.57
N LEU A 310 -10.34 -4.05 -5.63
CA LEU A 310 -10.94 -5.36 -5.36
C LEU A 310 -12.36 -5.21 -4.80
N LEU A 311 -12.54 -4.30 -3.85
CA LEU A 311 -13.82 -4.10 -3.18
C LEU A 311 -14.87 -3.45 -4.10
N GLU A 312 -14.45 -2.54 -4.98
CA GLU A 312 -15.32 -1.96 -6.04
C GLU A 312 -15.87 -3.04 -6.98
N ALA A 313 -15.10 -4.08 -7.26
CA ALA A 313 -15.52 -5.17 -8.13
C ALA A 313 -16.39 -6.23 -7.43
N CYS A 314 -16.65 -6.13 -6.14
CA CYS A 314 -17.50 -7.05 -5.39
C CYS A 314 -18.96 -6.62 -5.45
N MET A 315 -19.87 -7.55 -5.75
CA MET A 315 -21.31 -7.31 -5.68
C MET A 315 -21.82 -7.24 -4.24
N ASP A 316 -22.98 -6.63 -4.05
CA ASP A 316 -23.71 -6.75 -2.79
C ASP A 316 -23.97 -8.21 -2.46
N GLY A 317 -23.78 -8.59 -1.20
CA GLY A 317 -23.92 -9.97 -0.75
C GLY A 317 -22.67 -10.84 -0.91
N THR A 318 -21.64 -10.38 -1.63
CA THR A 318 -20.37 -11.11 -1.73
C THR A 318 -19.71 -11.23 -0.36
N LYS A 319 -19.36 -12.44 0.06
CA LYS A 319 -18.55 -12.69 1.26
C LYS A 319 -17.06 -12.44 0.96
N LEU A 320 -16.39 -11.74 1.88
CA LEU A 320 -14.95 -11.48 1.76
C LEU A 320 -14.18 -12.08 2.94
N VAL A 321 -13.23 -12.94 2.66
CA VAL A 321 -12.33 -13.51 3.66
C VAL A 321 -10.90 -13.09 3.37
N LEU A 322 -10.33 -12.29 4.26
CA LEU A 322 -8.95 -11.83 4.19
C LEU A 322 -8.07 -12.69 5.10
N VAL A 323 -7.12 -13.41 4.53
CA VAL A 323 -6.16 -14.25 5.26
C VAL A 323 -4.78 -13.62 5.14
N GLY A 324 -4.11 -13.37 6.25
CA GLY A 324 -2.79 -12.74 6.22
C GLY A 324 -2.07 -12.81 7.55
N ASP A 325 -0.91 -12.22 7.59
CA ASP A 325 -0.08 -12.11 8.78
C ASP A 325 0.29 -10.63 8.96
N VAL A 326 -0.35 -9.99 9.93
CA VAL A 326 -0.18 -8.54 10.19
C VAL A 326 1.24 -8.16 10.59
N ASP A 327 2.03 -9.13 11.05
CA ASP A 327 3.41 -8.95 11.50
C ASP A 327 4.44 -9.16 10.37
N GLN A 328 3.98 -9.58 9.18
CA GLN A 328 4.83 -9.64 7.98
C GLN A 328 5.09 -8.24 7.39
N LEU A 329 5.98 -8.19 6.40
CA LEU A 329 6.33 -6.96 5.70
C LEU A 329 5.07 -6.28 5.14
N PRO A 330 4.97 -4.95 5.30
CA PRO A 330 3.87 -4.17 4.75
C PRO A 330 3.89 -4.19 3.21
N PRO A 331 2.82 -3.71 2.56
CA PRO A 331 2.77 -3.53 1.12
C PRO A 331 3.90 -2.62 0.60
N VAL A 332 4.21 -2.74 -0.68
CA VAL A 332 5.15 -1.82 -1.36
C VAL A 332 4.49 -0.47 -1.63
N GLY A 333 3.19 -0.46 -1.95
CA GLY A 333 2.38 0.73 -2.11
C GLY A 333 1.90 1.32 -0.78
N PRO A 334 1.16 2.46 -0.82
CA PRO A 334 0.71 3.14 0.38
C PRO A 334 -0.38 2.38 1.13
N GLY A 335 -0.33 2.47 2.47
CA GLY A 335 -1.33 1.94 3.39
C GLY A 335 -1.05 0.53 3.90
N SER A 336 -1.53 0.26 5.10
CA SER A 336 -1.46 -1.05 5.77
C SER A 336 -2.87 -1.59 6.03
N VAL A 337 -3.64 -1.77 4.97
CA VAL A 337 -5.09 -1.99 5.02
C VAL A 337 -5.50 -3.13 5.94
N LEU A 338 -4.79 -4.27 5.92
CA LEU A 338 -5.10 -5.39 6.81
C LEU A 338 -4.98 -5.00 8.29
N ARG A 339 -3.94 -4.25 8.66
CA ARG A 339 -3.72 -3.75 10.01
C ARG A 339 -4.82 -2.77 10.41
N ASP A 340 -5.14 -1.81 9.54
CA ASP A 340 -6.16 -0.79 9.80
C ASP A 340 -7.54 -1.43 10.00
N ILE A 341 -7.88 -2.46 9.22
CA ILE A 341 -9.13 -3.23 9.38
C ILE A 341 -9.15 -3.92 10.76
N ILE A 342 -8.06 -4.55 11.18
CA ILE A 342 -7.96 -5.23 12.48
C ILE A 342 -8.07 -4.22 13.63
N GLU A 343 -7.34 -3.11 13.55
CA GLU A 343 -7.33 -2.07 14.58
C GLU A 343 -8.65 -1.31 14.69
N SER A 344 -9.45 -1.28 13.62
CA SER A 344 -10.78 -0.67 13.63
C SER A 344 -11.79 -1.40 14.52
N GLU A 345 -11.55 -2.69 14.81
CA GLU A 345 -12.46 -3.58 15.54
C GLU A 345 -13.88 -3.67 14.92
N TYR A 346 -14.08 -3.12 13.73
CA TYR A 346 -15.38 -3.11 13.05
C TYR A 346 -15.67 -4.42 12.31
N ILE A 347 -14.63 -5.09 11.81
CA ILE A 347 -14.72 -6.33 11.05
C ILE A 347 -14.37 -7.52 11.94
N HIS A 348 -15.15 -8.60 11.82
CA HIS A 348 -14.86 -9.84 12.55
C HIS A 348 -13.45 -10.32 12.26
N THR A 349 -12.63 -10.43 13.30
CA THR A 349 -11.24 -10.84 13.20
C THR A 349 -10.93 -12.01 14.11
N THR A 350 -10.34 -13.06 13.55
CA THR A 350 -9.83 -14.20 14.31
C THR A 350 -8.32 -14.23 14.30
N LEU A 351 -7.70 -14.17 15.47
CA LEU A 351 -6.26 -14.29 15.67
C LEU A 351 -5.88 -15.72 16.01
N LEU A 352 -5.12 -16.37 15.14
CA LEU A 352 -4.57 -17.71 15.34
C LEU A 352 -3.27 -17.62 16.13
N LYS A 353 -3.27 -18.10 17.36
CA LYS A 353 -2.11 -18.05 18.27
C LYS A 353 -1.39 -19.39 18.36
N SER A 354 -2.12 -20.48 18.18
CA SER A 354 -1.61 -21.83 18.37
C SER A 354 -0.71 -22.25 17.20
N ILE A 355 0.54 -22.53 17.48
CA ILE A 355 1.50 -23.08 16.51
C ILE A 355 1.28 -24.59 16.43
N PHE A 356 1.26 -25.15 15.22
CA PHE A 356 1.16 -26.61 15.06
C PHE A 356 2.46 -27.30 15.47
N ARG A 357 2.33 -28.49 16.08
CA ARG A 357 3.45 -29.30 16.55
C ARG A 357 4.57 -29.50 15.52
N GLN A 358 4.22 -29.69 14.24
CA GLN A 358 5.22 -29.78 13.15
C GLN A 358 5.96 -28.46 12.89
N ALA A 359 5.33 -27.33 13.19
CA ALA A 359 5.95 -26.01 13.04
C ALA A 359 6.74 -25.60 14.30
N GLU A 360 6.43 -26.17 15.46
CA GLU A 360 7.24 -26.01 16.69
C GLU A 360 8.62 -26.63 16.55
N GLU A 361 8.78 -27.66 15.70
CA GLU A 361 10.07 -28.27 15.39
C GLU A 361 10.95 -27.42 14.44
N SER A 362 10.35 -26.43 13.75
CA SER A 362 11.08 -25.51 12.87
C SER A 362 11.67 -24.35 13.67
N LYS A 363 12.99 -24.27 13.71
CA LYS A 363 13.71 -23.17 14.38
C LYS A 363 13.47 -21.84 13.71
N ILE A 364 13.24 -21.82 12.39
CA ILE A 364 12.84 -20.62 11.65
C ILE A 364 11.51 -20.07 12.19
N VAL A 365 10.51 -20.94 12.41
CA VAL A 365 9.19 -20.52 12.90
C VAL A 365 9.27 -20.03 14.34
N VAL A 366 9.95 -20.76 15.20
CA VAL A 366 10.14 -20.37 16.62
C VAL A 366 10.86 -19.03 16.71
N SER A 367 11.98 -18.87 16.00
CA SER A 367 12.74 -17.61 15.98
C SER A 367 11.95 -16.44 15.42
N ALA A 368 11.11 -16.65 14.40
CA ALA A 368 10.23 -15.61 13.89
C ALA A 368 9.24 -15.11 14.95
N HIS A 369 8.66 -16.03 15.75
CA HIS A 369 7.77 -15.65 16.84
C HIS A 369 8.51 -14.96 18.00
N GLU A 370 9.74 -15.38 18.33
CA GLU A 370 10.58 -14.72 19.33
C GLU A 370 10.89 -13.29 18.92
N ILE A 371 11.36 -13.07 17.68
CA ILE A 371 11.65 -11.74 17.12
C ILE A 371 10.39 -10.86 17.15
N ASN A 372 9.23 -11.41 16.80
CA ASN A 372 7.97 -10.66 16.79
C ASN A 372 7.54 -10.20 18.19
N ARG A 373 7.89 -10.96 19.23
CA ARG A 373 7.68 -10.57 20.63
C ARG A 373 8.77 -9.63 21.18
N GLY A 374 9.77 -9.28 20.36
CA GLY A 374 10.92 -8.49 20.77
C GLY A 374 11.94 -9.28 21.60
N GLU A 375 11.88 -10.60 21.54
CA GLU A 375 12.79 -11.52 22.19
C GLU A 375 14.00 -11.80 21.30
N GLU A 376 15.15 -12.10 21.90
CA GLU A 376 16.35 -12.49 21.14
C GLU A 376 16.25 -13.97 20.75
N PRO A 377 16.30 -14.31 19.44
CA PRO A 377 16.16 -15.69 19.01
C PRO A 377 17.39 -16.54 19.37
N ASP A 378 17.17 -17.84 19.62
CA ASP A 378 18.27 -18.78 19.81
C ASP A 378 19.00 -19.04 18.48
N LEU A 379 20.18 -18.46 18.31
CA LEU A 379 21.01 -18.59 17.12
C LEU A 379 22.02 -19.76 17.21
N THR A 380 21.96 -20.60 18.23
CA THR A 380 22.82 -21.80 18.33
C THR A 380 22.41 -22.80 17.26
N TYR A 381 23.40 -23.39 16.58
CA TYR A 381 23.13 -24.43 15.57
C TYR A 381 23.22 -25.82 16.18
N SER A 382 22.21 -26.64 15.90
CA SER A 382 22.23 -28.09 16.13
C SER A 382 22.07 -28.83 14.80
N GLU A 383 22.61 -30.04 14.71
CA GLU A 383 22.49 -30.84 13.49
C GLU A 383 21.02 -31.17 13.20
N GLY A 384 20.51 -30.75 12.04
CA GLY A 384 19.11 -30.88 11.65
C GLY A 384 18.29 -29.59 11.75
N ASP A 385 18.84 -28.51 12.33
CA ASP A 385 18.18 -27.21 12.35
C ASP A 385 18.00 -26.65 10.95
N ASP A 386 16.84 -26.04 10.70
CA ASP A 386 16.49 -25.34 9.45
C ASP A 386 16.92 -23.85 9.45
N LEU A 387 17.48 -23.36 10.57
CA LEU A 387 18.04 -22.00 10.74
C LEU A 387 19.55 -22.07 11.03
N ILE A 388 20.33 -21.35 10.22
CA ILE A 388 21.78 -21.19 10.41
C ILE A 388 22.15 -19.72 10.48
N PHE A 389 22.74 -19.29 11.58
CA PHE A 389 23.29 -17.94 11.72
C PHE A 389 24.75 -17.92 11.30
N MET A 390 25.07 -17.04 10.33
CA MET A 390 26.45 -16.80 9.88
C MET A 390 26.85 -15.36 10.28
N PRO A 391 27.70 -15.18 11.29
CA PRO A 391 28.22 -13.86 11.62
C PRO A 391 29.09 -13.34 10.46
N LYS A 392 29.01 -12.03 10.19
CA LYS A 392 29.82 -11.35 9.18
C LYS A 392 31.25 -11.17 9.67
#